data_6a3679aed1cb91bec8eab75ae5e75716
#
_entry.id   6a3679aed1cb91bec8eab75ae5e75716
#
_cell.length_a   1.000
_cell.length_b   1.000
_cell.length_c   1.000
_cell.angle_alpha   90.00
_cell.angle_beta   90.00
_cell.angle_gamma   90.00
#
_symmetry.space_group_name_H-M   'P 1'
#
loop_
_entity.id
_entity.type
_entity.pdbx_description
1 polymer ?
#
loop_
_entity_poly.entity_id
_entity_poly.type
_entity_poly.pdbx_seq_one_letter_code
_entity_poly.pdbx_strand_id
1 'polypeptide(L)'
;MFVGLHDSDNTNFPNLALMKISAWHKAQGDIVEWWNPMLNYDRVYSSKVFTFTPECVYLPPDTIKGGTGYGLYNELPDEIDAMPPDYSLYPACKHAIGFLTRGCIRHCPWCVVPRKEGTIRPYRTWQEIKRPDSRDIVFMDNNVLACPHGLEQIQAMIGRDVRVDFNQGLDARLITSDVAKLLARLKWIRFIRMSCDTDAILPVVLDAIRMFAVEGVKPYRVFVYLLVQNVDRAEQRALALRDAGADRKSQ
;
A
#
# COMPACT_ATOMS: atom_id res chain seq x y z
N MET A 1 16.79 -6.42 -25.31
CA MET A 1 17.24 -5.06 -24.92
C MET A 1 17.97 -5.11 -23.57
N PHE A 2 18.79 -4.12 -23.28
CA PHE A 2 19.41 -3.91 -21.98
C PHE A 2 18.66 -2.77 -21.26
N VAL A 3 18.04 -3.07 -20.13
CA VAL A 3 17.06 -2.18 -19.46
C VAL A 3 17.53 -1.82 -18.06
N GLY A 4 17.63 -0.52 -17.78
CA GLY A 4 17.96 0.02 -16.47
C GLY A 4 16.74 0.46 -15.69
N LEU A 5 16.64 0.05 -14.43
CA LEU A 5 15.57 0.48 -13.52
C LEU A 5 16.12 1.39 -12.41
N HIS A 6 15.47 2.52 -12.19
CA HIS A 6 15.86 3.48 -11.17
C HIS A 6 14.71 3.73 -10.19
N ASP A 7 14.92 3.35 -8.92
CA ASP A 7 14.04 3.69 -7.80
C ASP A 7 14.58 4.97 -7.15
N SER A 8 13.98 6.12 -7.50
CA SER A 8 14.46 7.43 -7.03
C SER A 8 14.38 7.58 -5.52
N ASP A 9 13.40 6.93 -4.88
CA ASP A 9 13.22 7.04 -3.43
C ASP A 9 14.16 6.13 -2.65
N ASN A 10 14.65 5.07 -3.28
CA ASN A 10 15.56 4.09 -2.71
C ASN A 10 15.16 3.66 -1.30
N THR A 11 13.87 3.43 -1.10
CA THR A 11 13.33 2.96 0.17
C THR A 11 13.50 1.45 0.32
N ASN A 12 13.41 0.95 1.53
CA ASN A 12 13.39 -0.50 1.77
C ASN A 12 12.05 -1.16 1.37
N PHE A 13 11.07 -0.38 0.95
CA PHE A 13 9.78 -0.88 0.50
C PHE A 13 9.80 -1.08 -1.03
N PRO A 14 9.44 -2.29 -1.52
CA PRO A 14 9.52 -2.60 -2.94
C PRO A 14 8.63 -1.70 -3.81
N ASN A 15 9.17 -1.24 -4.93
CA ASN A 15 8.43 -0.48 -5.93
C ASN A 15 7.72 -1.42 -6.90
N LEU A 16 6.41 -1.60 -6.70
CA LEU A 16 5.61 -2.56 -7.46
C LEU A 16 5.60 -2.26 -8.97
N ALA A 17 5.65 -0.99 -9.37
CA ALA A 17 5.68 -0.62 -10.79
C ALA A 17 6.97 -1.10 -11.46
N LEU A 18 8.13 -0.85 -10.84
CA LEU A 18 9.42 -1.31 -11.35
C LEU A 18 9.51 -2.85 -11.38
N MET A 19 8.94 -3.54 -10.38
CA MET A 19 8.89 -5.00 -10.35
C MET A 19 8.07 -5.57 -11.52
N LYS A 20 6.96 -4.95 -11.89
CA LYS A 20 6.14 -5.36 -13.04
C LYS A 20 6.83 -5.07 -14.36
N ILE A 21 7.47 -3.90 -14.51
CA ILE A 21 8.28 -3.54 -15.67
C ILE A 21 9.41 -4.56 -15.85
N SER A 22 10.11 -4.93 -14.77
CA SER A 22 11.15 -5.96 -14.81
C SER A 22 10.61 -7.29 -15.31
N ALA A 23 9.50 -7.75 -14.74
CA ALA A 23 8.89 -9.02 -15.13
C ALA A 23 8.50 -9.04 -16.61
N TRP A 24 7.92 -7.94 -17.11
CA TRP A 24 7.51 -7.82 -18.50
C TRP A 24 8.71 -7.87 -19.46
N HIS A 25 9.77 -7.11 -19.20
CA HIS A 25 10.98 -7.13 -20.02
C HIS A 25 11.69 -8.49 -20.00
N LYS A 26 11.81 -9.09 -18.80
CA LYS A 26 12.43 -10.44 -18.68
C LYS A 26 11.64 -11.50 -19.44
N ALA A 27 10.30 -11.41 -19.45
CA ALA A 27 9.46 -12.33 -20.23
C ALA A 27 9.68 -12.22 -21.75
N GLN A 28 10.24 -11.12 -22.23
CA GLN A 28 10.61 -10.91 -23.64
C GLN A 28 12.07 -11.25 -23.91
N GLY A 29 12.81 -11.76 -22.92
CA GLY A 29 14.23 -12.11 -23.06
C GLY A 29 15.18 -10.93 -22.89
N ASP A 30 14.72 -9.79 -22.39
CA ASP A 30 15.54 -8.62 -22.12
C ASP A 30 16.38 -8.82 -20.85
N ILE A 31 17.54 -8.19 -20.80
CA ILE A 31 18.38 -8.13 -19.59
C ILE A 31 17.95 -6.90 -18.79
N VAL A 32 17.57 -7.10 -17.53
CA VAL A 32 17.08 -6.06 -16.64
C VAL A 32 17.89 -6.00 -15.36
N GLU A 33 18.36 -4.80 -15.00
CA GLU A 33 19.08 -4.57 -13.75
C GLU A 33 18.78 -3.19 -13.16
N TRP A 34 19.29 -2.94 -11.96
CA TRP A 34 19.29 -1.59 -11.40
C TRP A 34 20.18 -0.68 -12.22
N TRP A 35 19.66 0.49 -12.59
CA TRP A 35 20.38 1.47 -13.40
C TRP A 35 21.72 1.87 -12.77
N ASN A 36 22.76 1.87 -13.60
CA ASN A 36 24.11 2.28 -13.24
C ASN A 36 24.55 3.39 -14.23
N PRO A 37 24.94 4.60 -13.75
CA PRO A 37 25.32 5.70 -14.62
C PRO A 37 26.58 5.45 -15.48
N MET A 38 27.32 4.39 -15.19
CA MET A 38 28.54 4.01 -15.94
C MET A 38 28.25 3.08 -17.12
N LEU A 39 26.98 2.64 -17.29
CA LEU A 39 26.57 1.71 -18.33
C LEU A 39 25.60 2.38 -19.31
N ASN A 40 25.63 1.90 -20.57
CA ASN A 40 24.67 2.31 -21.59
C ASN A 40 23.51 1.32 -21.65
N TYR A 41 22.30 1.81 -21.55
CA TYR A 41 21.06 1.04 -21.62
C TYR A 41 20.28 1.41 -22.88
N ASP A 42 19.59 0.42 -23.46
CA ASP A 42 18.64 0.66 -24.56
C ASP A 42 17.41 1.41 -24.07
N ARG A 43 17.05 1.23 -22.77
CA ARG A 43 15.92 1.89 -22.13
C ARG A 43 16.11 2.02 -20.62
N VAL A 44 15.74 3.16 -20.08
CA VAL A 44 15.75 3.41 -18.63
C VAL A 44 14.36 3.80 -18.16
N TYR A 45 13.93 3.17 -17.05
CA TYR A 45 12.71 3.54 -16.33
C TYR A 45 13.07 4.12 -14.97
N SER A 46 12.38 5.19 -14.58
CA SER A 46 12.56 5.78 -13.25
C SER A 46 11.21 5.97 -12.56
N SER A 47 11.09 5.46 -11.35
CA SER A 47 9.92 5.64 -10.49
C SER A 47 10.26 6.51 -9.29
N LYS A 48 9.39 7.48 -8.99
CA LYS A 48 9.50 8.38 -7.85
C LYS A 48 8.12 8.57 -7.20
N VAL A 49 8.01 8.25 -5.92
CA VAL A 49 6.76 8.32 -5.14
C VAL A 49 6.67 9.63 -4.38
N PHE A 50 7.77 10.06 -3.73
CA PHE A 50 7.77 11.22 -2.85
C PHE A 50 8.24 12.48 -3.56
N THR A 51 7.50 13.58 -3.39
CA THR A 51 7.82 14.88 -4.00
C THR A 51 9.08 15.53 -3.42
N PHE A 52 9.43 15.20 -2.17
CA PHE A 52 10.63 15.72 -1.51
C PHE A 52 11.92 14.98 -1.88
N THR A 53 11.85 13.81 -2.54
CA THR A 53 13.04 13.10 -3.03
C THR A 53 13.70 13.94 -4.14
N PRO A 54 15.00 14.27 -4.06
CA PRO A 54 15.70 14.98 -5.13
C PRO A 54 15.67 14.21 -6.45
N GLU A 55 15.67 14.93 -7.57
CA GLU A 55 15.81 14.28 -8.88
C GLU A 55 17.27 13.87 -9.13
N CYS A 56 17.44 12.68 -9.71
CA CYS A 56 18.76 12.23 -10.16
C CYS A 56 19.12 12.93 -11.46
N VAL A 57 20.13 13.79 -11.41
CA VAL A 57 20.60 14.60 -12.56
C VAL A 57 21.37 13.79 -13.62
N TYR A 58 21.74 12.56 -13.30
CA TYR A 58 22.53 11.69 -14.19
C TYR A 58 21.67 10.77 -15.05
N LEU A 59 20.36 10.77 -14.86
CA LEU A 59 19.45 9.96 -15.68
C LEU A 59 19.50 10.39 -17.14
N PRO A 60 19.51 9.46 -18.11
CA PRO A 60 19.40 9.78 -19.52
C PRO A 60 18.18 10.67 -19.82
N PRO A 61 18.28 11.61 -20.79
CA PRO A 61 17.17 12.52 -21.12
C PRO A 61 15.89 11.81 -21.57
N ASP A 62 16.02 10.63 -22.18
CA ASP A 62 14.94 9.79 -22.71
C ASP A 62 14.39 8.79 -21.67
N THR A 63 14.79 8.94 -20.40
CA THR A 63 14.29 8.09 -19.29
C THR A 63 12.76 8.20 -19.18
N ILE A 64 12.10 7.04 -19.19
CA ILE A 64 10.64 6.93 -18.98
C ILE A 64 10.36 7.08 -17.48
N LYS A 65 9.79 8.23 -17.11
CA LYS A 65 9.50 8.58 -15.72
C LYS A 65 8.05 8.25 -15.35
N GLY A 66 7.84 7.82 -14.11
CA GLY A 66 6.52 7.56 -13.54
C GLY A 66 6.44 7.80 -12.04
N GLY A 67 5.23 8.02 -11.56
CA GLY A 67 4.93 8.17 -10.14
C GLY A 67 4.67 9.61 -9.68
N THR A 68 4.01 9.72 -8.53
CA THR A 68 3.52 10.98 -7.95
C THR A 68 4.63 11.96 -7.59
N GLY A 69 5.83 11.47 -7.27
CA GLY A 69 7.00 12.30 -6.97
C GLY A 69 7.49 13.13 -8.17
N TYR A 70 7.24 12.65 -9.40
CA TYR A 70 7.46 13.41 -10.62
C TYR A 70 6.26 14.27 -11.04
N GLY A 71 5.17 14.28 -10.26
CA GLY A 71 3.91 14.93 -10.65
C GLY A 71 3.15 14.18 -11.74
N LEU A 72 3.53 12.94 -12.04
CA LEU A 72 2.93 12.11 -13.07
C LEU A 72 1.87 11.17 -12.46
N TYR A 73 0.73 11.08 -13.13
CA TYR A 73 -0.41 10.25 -12.73
C TYR A 73 -0.72 9.17 -13.78
N ASN A 74 0.27 8.88 -14.63
CA ASN A 74 0.20 7.82 -15.62
C ASN A 74 0.09 6.43 -14.94
N GLU A 75 -0.68 5.56 -15.56
CA GLU A 75 -0.75 4.14 -15.21
C GLU A 75 0.25 3.35 -16.08
N LEU A 76 0.60 2.15 -15.63
CA LEU A 76 1.33 1.21 -16.46
C LEU A 76 0.44 0.74 -17.63
N PRO A 77 1.01 0.49 -18.83
CA PRO A 77 0.30 -0.24 -19.87
C PRO A 77 -0.28 -1.57 -19.34
N ASP A 78 -1.47 -1.96 -19.85
CA ASP A 78 -2.21 -3.12 -19.35
C ASP A 78 -1.38 -4.42 -19.39
N GLU A 79 -0.58 -4.61 -20.44
CA GLU A 79 0.32 -5.77 -20.56
C GLU A 79 1.40 -5.81 -19.49
N ILE A 80 1.90 -4.66 -19.04
CA ILE A 80 2.87 -4.58 -17.94
C ILE A 80 2.15 -4.69 -16.59
N ASP A 81 0.99 -4.04 -16.46
CA ASP A 81 0.22 -4.09 -15.22
C ASP A 81 -0.32 -5.49 -14.91
N ALA A 82 -0.56 -6.31 -15.95
CA ALA A 82 -0.97 -7.71 -15.80
C ALA A 82 0.14 -8.62 -15.28
N MET A 83 1.42 -8.21 -15.36
CA MET A 83 2.55 -9.05 -14.95
C MET A 83 2.60 -9.28 -13.44
N PRO A 84 2.97 -10.49 -12.99
CA PRO A 84 3.33 -10.72 -11.59
C PRO A 84 4.58 -9.92 -11.24
N PRO A 85 4.72 -9.46 -9.98
CA PRO A 85 5.90 -8.70 -9.56
C PRO A 85 7.18 -9.54 -9.59
N ASP A 86 8.26 -8.98 -10.13
CA ASP A 86 9.60 -9.58 -10.07
C ASP A 86 10.27 -9.29 -8.73
N TYR A 87 10.19 -10.25 -7.82
CA TYR A 87 10.80 -10.14 -6.49
C TYR A 87 12.32 -10.29 -6.49
N SER A 88 12.95 -10.65 -7.62
CA SER A 88 14.42 -10.72 -7.69
C SER A 88 15.08 -9.35 -7.53
N LEU A 89 14.35 -8.26 -7.84
CA LEU A 89 14.80 -6.89 -7.59
C LEU A 89 14.91 -6.54 -6.10
N TYR A 90 14.09 -7.18 -5.26
CA TYR A 90 14.01 -6.92 -3.81
C TYR A 90 14.12 -8.23 -3.02
N PRO A 91 15.29 -8.89 -3.00
CA PRO A 91 15.45 -10.22 -2.40
C PRO A 91 15.23 -10.25 -0.88
N ALA A 92 15.31 -9.09 -0.22
CA ALA A 92 14.97 -8.94 1.19
C ALA A 92 13.46 -8.97 1.46
N CYS A 93 12.61 -8.69 0.46
CA CYS A 93 11.16 -8.72 0.60
C CYS A 93 10.66 -10.17 0.67
N LYS A 94 10.14 -10.58 1.84
CA LYS A 94 9.66 -11.95 2.10
C LYS A 94 8.14 -12.08 2.06
N HIS A 95 7.40 -11.02 1.75
CA HIS A 95 5.95 -11.01 1.63
C HIS A 95 5.50 -10.72 0.21
N ALA A 96 4.29 -11.13 -0.13
CA ALA A 96 3.63 -10.67 -1.34
C ALA A 96 3.15 -9.23 -1.17
N ILE A 97 3.15 -8.43 -2.25
CA ILE A 97 2.58 -7.08 -2.26
C ILE A 97 1.62 -6.91 -3.44
N GLY A 98 0.55 -6.17 -3.22
CA GLY A 98 -0.42 -5.90 -4.30
C GLY A 98 -1.64 -5.14 -3.82
N PHE A 99 -2.62 -5.07 -4.71
CA PHE A 99 -3.88 -4.37 -4.49
C PHE A 99 -5.05 -5.29 -4.82
N LEU A 100 -6.05 -5.37 -3.96
CA LEU A 100 -7.36 -5.99 -4.24
C LEU A 100 -8.25 -5.01 -5.00
N THR A 101 -8.13 -3.72 -4.66
CA THR A 101 -8.92 -2.63 -5.22
C THR A 101 -8.02 -1.44 -5.56
N ARG A 102 -8.46 -0.58 -6.47
CA ARG A 102 -7.79 0.69 -6.79
C ARG A 102 -8.77 1.83 -6.59
N GLY A 103 -8.23 3.03 -6.29
CA GLY A 103 -9.03 4.22 -6.09
C GLY A 103 -9.62 4.36 -4.69
N CYS A 104 -10.48 5.36 -4.50
CA CYS A 104 -11.11 5.65 -3.22
C CYS A 104 -12.45 6.36 -3.42
N ILE A 105 -13.40 6.19 -2.48
CA ILE A 105 -14.66 6.94 -2.43
C ILE A 105 -14.51 8.31 -1.78
N ARG A 106 -13.34 8.60 -1.19
CA ARG A 106 -13.11 9.84 -0.44
C ARG A 106 -12.35 10.86 -1.28
N HIS A 107 -12.60 12.13 -1.01
CA HIS A 107 -11.93 13.28 -1.63
C HIS A 107 -11.21 14.11 -0.55
N CYS A 108 -10.35 13.46 0.25
CA CYS A 108 -9.59 14.16 1.30
C CYS A 108 -8.67 15.21 0.66
N PRO A 109 -8.65 16.47 1.16
CA PRO A 109 -7.94 17.58 0.52
C PRO A 109 -6.42 17.36 0.35
N TRP A 110 -5.84 16.56 1.23
CA TRP A 110 -4.40 16.23 1.22
C TRP A 110 -4.06 14.95 0.44
N CYS A 111 -5.06 14.23 -0.09
CA CYS A 111 -4.86 12.91 -0.67
C CYS A 111 -4.75 12.96 -2.19
N VAL A 112 -3.71 12.31 -2.72
CA VAL A 112 -3.45 12.21 -4.16
C VAL A 112 -4.31 11.16 -4.87
N VAL A 113 -4.86 10.20 -4.12
CA VAL A 113 -5.55 9.02 -4.66
C VAL A 113 -6.69 9.37 -5.63
N PRO A 114 -7.61 10.31 -5.33
CA PRO A 114 -8.67 10.65 -6.28
C PRO A 114 -8.17 11.16 -7.63
N ARG A 115 -7.01 11.86 -7.64
CA ARG A 115 -6.38 12.37 -8.88
C ARG A 115 -5.64 11.27 -9.64
N LYS A 116 -4.99 10.35 -8.89
CA LYS A 116 -4.13 9.32 -9.49
C LYS A 116 -4.91 8.08 -9.92
N GLU A 117 -5.84 7.63 -9.09
CA GLU A 117 -6.49 6.32 -9.27
C GLU A 117 -8.00 6.43 -9.51
N GLY A 118 -8.58 7.62 -9.29
CA GLY A 118 -10.01 7.86 -9.47
C GLY A 118 -10.89 7.20 -8.41
N THR A 119 -12.10 6.82 -8.83
CA THR A 119 -13.09 6.14 -7.99
C THR A 119 -12.67 4.72 -7.67
N ILE A 120 -13.21 4.20 -6.55
CA ILE A 120 -12.95 2.82 -6.13
C ILE A 120 -13.43 1.82 -7.20
N ARG A 121 -12.59 0.82 -7.49
CA ARG A 121 -12.92 -0.27 -8.42
C ARG A 121 -12.24 -1.59 -8.02
N PRO A 122 -12.80 -2.76 -8.39
CA PRO A 122 -12.12 -4.05 -8.31
C PRO A 122 -10.81 -4.03 -9.09
N TYR A 123 -9.84 -4.83 -8.64
CA TYR A 123 -8.56 -4.92 -9.36
C TYR A 123 -8.04 -6.36 -9.44
N ARG A 124 -7.53 -6.95 -8.35
CA ARG A 124 -7.00 -8.33 -8.33
C ARG A 124 -7.66 -9.16 -7.24
N THR A 125 -7.61 -10.48 -7.40
CA THR A 125 -7.93 -11.40 -6.33
C THR A 125 -6.71 -11.60 -5.43
N TRP A 126 -6.91 -12.05 -4.19
CA TRP A 126 -5.79 -12.34 -3.30
C TRP A 126 -4.93 -13.52 -3.80
N GLN A 127 -5.51 -14.45 -4.58
CA GLN A 127 -4.79 -15.58 -5.19
C GLN A 127 -3.80 -15.11 -6.25
N GLU A 128 -4.16 -14.11 -7.08
CA GLU A 128 -3.26 -13.51 -8.07
C GLU A 128 -2.09 -12.75 -7.42
N ILE A 129 -2.30 -12.22 -6.20
CA ILE A 129 -1.28 -11.47 -5.46
C ILE A 129 -0.35 -12.40 -4.70
N LYS A 130 -0.87 -13.53 -4.19
CA LYS A 130 -0.14 -14.45 -3.33
C LYS A 130 1.14 -14.98 -4.01
N ARG A 131 2.24 -15.04 -3.25
CA ARG A 131 3.47 -15.74 -3.65
C ARG A 131 3.44 -17.20 -3.20
N PRO A 132 4.02 -18.13 -4.00
CA PRO A 132 4.11 -19.54 -3.59
C PRO A 132 4.98 -19.77 -2.34
N ASP A 133 6.01 -18.95 -2.16
CA ASP A 133 7.04 -19.05 -1.12
C ASP A 133 6.73 -18.22 0.14
N SER A 134 5.55 -17.58 0.20
CA SER A 134 5.16 -16.77 1.35
C SER A 134 3.66 -16.90 1.67
N ARG A 135 3.35 -16.91 2.95
CA ARG A 135 1.97 -16.79 3.43
C ARG A 135 1.57 -15.36 3.80
N ASP A 136 2.53 -14.43 3.76
CA ASP A 136 2.32 -13.03 4.15
C ASP A 136 2.00 -12.19 2.92
N ILE A 137 0.92 -11.42 2.98
CA ILE A 137 0.49 -10.51 1.94
C ILE A 137 0.31 -9.12 2.53
N VAL A 138 1.02 -8.14 1.97
CA VAL A 138 0.84 -6.71 2.27
C VAL A 138 -0.01 -6.10 1.16
N PHE A 139 -1.23 -5.76 1.49
CA PHE A 139 -2.14 -5.05 0.60
C PHE A 139 -1.91 -3.54 0.70
N MET A 140 -1.78 -2.90 -0.45
CA MET A 140 -1.53 -1.46 -0.56
C MET A 140 -2.81 -0.69 -0.93
N ASP A 141 -3.97 -1.28 -0.70
CA ASP A 141 -5.27 -0.73 -1.02
C ASP A 141 -5.53 0.60 -0.31
N ASN A 142 -6.05 1.58 -1.04
CA ASN A 142 -6.35 2.89 -0.48
C ASN A 142 -7.65 2.92 0.33
N ASN A 143 -8.64 2.08 -0.03
CA ASN A 143 -9.90 1.96 0.70
C ASN A 143 -10.63 0.66 0.38
N VAL A 144 -10.04 -0.48 0.74
CA VAL A 144 -10.54 -1.82 0.41
C VAL A 144 -11.98 -2.07 0.91
N LEU A 145 -12.36 -1.51 2.05
CA LEU A 145 -13.69 -1.71 2.66
C LEU A 145 -14.82 -1.02 1.89
N ALA A 146 -14.49 -0.07 1.01
CA ALA A 146 -15.46 0.65 0.20
C ALA A 146 -15.89 -0.10 -1.08
N CYS A 147 -15.32 -1.28 -1.34
CA CYS A 147 -15.59 -2.05 -2.54
C CYS A 147 -16.16 -3.43 -2.17
N PRO A 148 -17.32 -3.85 -2.72
CA PRO A 148 -17.85 -5.19 -2.48
C PRO A 148 -16.83 -6.29 -2.80
N HIS A 149 -16.11 -6.18 -3.91
CA HIS A 149 -15.01 -7.09 -4.26
C HIS A 149 -13.95 -7.17 -3.15
N GLY A 150 -13.55 -6.04 -2.55
CA GLY A 150 -12.59 -6.02 -1.45
C GLY A 150 -13.09 -6.83 -0.25
N LEU A 151 -14.36 -6.67 0.13
CA LEU A 151 -14.99 -7.44 1.23
C LEU A 151 -15.09 -8.93 0.89
N GLU A 152 -15.43 -9.28 -0.36
CA GLU A 152 -15.45 -10.67 -0.84
C GLU A 152 -14.07 -11.32 -0.75
N GLN A 153 -13.01 -10.61 -1.15
CA GLN A 153 -11.64 -11.09 -1.05
C GLN A 153 -11.22 -11.27 0.42
N ILE A 154 -11.57 -10.34 1.32
CA ILE A 154 -11.35 -10.46 2.75
C ILE A 154 -12.05 -11.71 3.30
N GLN A 155 -13.31 -11.93 2.96
CA GLN A 155 -14.09 -13.12 3.38
C GLN A 155 -13.44 -14.41 2.85
N ALA A 156 -12.95 -14.41 1.61
CA ALA A 156 -12.34 -15.58 0.97
C ALA A 156 -10.98 -15.97 1.59
N MET A 157 -10.28 -15.05 2.24
CA MET A 157 -9.02 -15.32 2.97
C MET A 157 -9.22 -15.96 4.34
N ILE A 158 -10.43 -15.88 4.91
CA ILE A 158 -10.72 -16.44 6.24
C ILE A 158 -10.57 -17.97 6.20
N GLY A 159 -9.87 -18.52 7.19
CA GLY A 159 -9.57 -19.95 7.27
C GLY A 159 -8.45 -20.44 6.36
N ARG A 160 -7.92 -19.56 5.49
CA ARG A 160 -6.78 -19.90 4.63
C ARG A 160 -5.44 -19.75 5.37
N ASP A 161 -4.39 -20.36 4.81
CA ASP A 161 -3.04 -20.18 5.33
C ASP A 161 -2.38 -18.95 4.69
N VAL A 162 -2.95 -17.77 4.99
CA VAL A 162 -2.41 -16.48 4.65
C VAL A 162 -2.50 -15.53 5.84
N ARG A 163 -1.51 -14.65 5.98
CA ARG A 163 -1.53 -13.53 6.93
C ARG A 163 -1.52 -12.23 6.15
N VAL A 164 -2.23 -11.23 6.63
CA VAL A 164 -2.46 -9.98 5.89
C VAL A 164 -2.02 -8.75 6.65
N ASP A 165 -1.65 -7.72 5.92
CA ASP A 165 -1.48 -6.34 6.40
C ASP A 165 -2.08 -5.39 5.35
N PHE A 166 -3.03 -4.56 5.73
CA PHE A 166 -3.54 -3.46 4.89
C PHE A 166 -2.72 -2.21 5.22
N ASN A 167 -1.60 -2.06 4.51
CA ASN A 167 -0.53 -1.13 4.87
C ASN A 167 -0.93 0.35 4.83
N GLN A 168 -1.88 0.73 3.97
CA GLN A 168 -2.38 2.12 3.88
C GLN A 168 -3.42 2.44 4.95
N GLY A 169 -3.87 1.44 5.70
CA GLY A 169 -4.89 1.56 6.72
C GLY A 169 -6.31 1.43 6.19
N LEU A 170 -7.20 0.99 7.08
CA LEU A 170 -8.62 0.82 6.83
C LEU A 170 -9.39 2.11 7.17
N ASP A 171 -10.40 2.45 6.40
CA ASP A 171 -11.29 3.58 6.69
C ASP A 171 -12.21 3.24 7.87
N ALA A 172 -11.93 3.78 9.05
CA ALA A 172 -12.68 3.51 10.27
C ALA A 172 -14.19 3.80 10.13
N ARG A 173 -14.59 4.73 9.24
CA ARG A 173 -15.99 5.08 8.97
C ARG A 173 -16.80 3.96 8.30
N LEU A 174 -16.12 2.95 7.76
CA LEU A 174 -16.71 1.78 7.12
C LEU A 174 -16.66 0.54 8.03
N ILE A 175 -16.14 0.68 9.25
CA ILE A 175 -16.08 -0.42 10.21
C ILE A 175 -17.39 -0.44 11.00
N THR A 176 -18.28 -1.31 10.58
CA THR A 176 -19.49 -1.71 11.34
C THR A 176 -19.17 -2.92 12.22
N SER A 177 -20.08 -3.33 13.09
CA SER A 177 -19.93 -4.55 13.90
C SER A 177 -19.69 -5.78 13.03
N ASP A 178 -20.39 -5.91 11.88
CA ASP A 178 -20.20 -7.04 10.96
C ASP A 178 -18.83 -7.00 10.30
N VAL A 179 -18.35 -5.82 9.89
CA VAL A 179 -17.01 -5.63 9.32
C VAL A 179 -15.93 -5.89 10.38
N ALA A 180 -16.11 -5.44 11.61
CA ALA A 180 -15.19 -5.74 12.71
C ALA A 180 -15.09 -7.24 12.99
N LYS A 181 -16.23 -7.94 13.02
CA LYS A 181 -16.31 -9.41 13.15
C LYS A 181 -15.63 -10.12 11.99
N LEU A 182 -15.80 -9.64 10.76
CA LEU A 182 -15.15 -10.16 9.57
C LEU A 182 -13.62 -10.04 9.69
N LEU A 183 -13.13 -8.84 9.99
CA LEU A 183 -11.71 -8.51 10.09
C LEU A 183 -11.02 -9.21 11.28
N ALA A 184 -11.74 -9.42 12.40
CA ALA A 184 -11.21 -10.14 13.57
C ALA A 184 -10.88 -11.61 13.26
N ARG A 185 -11.49 -12.21 12.23
CA ARG A 185 -11.24 -13.60 11.81
C ARG A 185 -10.03 -13.77 10.90
N LEU A 186 -9.45 -12.68 10.39
CA LEU A 186 -8.23 -12.72 9.58
C LEU A 186 -7.00 -13.03 10.45
N LYS A 187 -6.02 -13.66 9.85
CA LYS A 187 -4.67 -13.78 10.42
C LYS A 187 -3.86 -12.56 10.04
N TRP A 188 -3.63 -11.65 10.95
CA TRP A 188 -2.86 -10.44 10.72
C TRP A 188 -1.35 -10.72 10.86
N ILE A 189 -0.53 -10.11 9.99
CA ILE A 189 0.93 -10.15 10.12
C ILE A 189 1.32 -9.52 11.45
N ARG A 190 0.81 -8.30 11.72
CA ARG A 190 1.08 -7.60 12.98
C ARG A 190 -0.12 -6.81 13.48
N PHE A 191 -0.56 -5.78 12.76
CA PHE A 191 -1.54 -4.81 13.20
C PHE A 191 -2.76 -4.73 12.28
N ILE A 192 -3.90 -4.37 12.83
CA ILE A 192 -5.01 -3.78 12.10
C ILE A 192 -4.72 -2.28 12.02
N ARG A 193 -4.53 -1.75 10.82
CA ARG A 193 -4.16 -0.35 10.62
C ARG A 193 -5.37 0.50 10.28
N MET A 194 -5.47 1.68 10.88
CA MET A 194 -6.46 2.72 10.56
C MET A 194 -5.76 4.08 10.47
N SER A 195 -6.49 5.12 10.06
CA SER A 195 -6.02 6.51 10.16
C SER A 195 -6.98 7.38 10.98
N CYS A 196 -6.42 8.37 11.69
CA CYS A 196 -7.13 9.40 12.42
C CYS A 196 -6.58 10.78 12.02
N ASP A 197 -6.96 11.24 10.82
CA ASP A 197 -6.36 12.41 10.19
C ASP A 197 -6.90 13.74 10.73
N THR A 198 -8.11 13.74 11.29
CA THR A 198 -8.77 14.92 11.85
C THR A 198 -9.45 14.61 13.18
N ASP A 199 -9.75 15.66 13.96
CA ASP A 199 -10.43 15.51 15.24
C ASP A 199 -11.85 14.93 15.07
N ALA A 200 -12.51 15.26 13.95
CA ALA A 200 -13.83 14.73 13.61
C ALA A 200 -13.87 13.20 13.41
N ILE A 201 -12.74 12.60 13.05
CA ILE A 201 -12.62 11.15 12.84
C ILE A 201 -12.30 10.41 14.14
N LEU A 202 -11.74 11.08 15.15
CA LEU A 202 -11.34 10.47 16.41
C LEU A 202 -12.45 9.63 17.07
N PRO A 203 -13.68 10.12 17.26
CA PRO A 203 -14.74 9.30 17.86
C PRO A 203 -15.01 8.02 17.07
N VAL A 204 -15.01 8.11 15.74
CA VAL A 204 -15.24 6.96 14.84
C VAL A 204 -14.14 5.91 14.98
N VAL A 205 -12.88 6.34 15.09
CA VAL A 205 -11.74 5.42 15.31
C VAL A 205 -11.83 4.75 16.67
N LEU A 206 -12.20 5.50 17.71
CA LEU A 206 -12.40 4.96 19.06
C LEU A 206 -13.54 3.93 19.09
N ASP A 207 -14.63 4.18 18.37
CA ASP A 207 -15.73 3.21 18.24
C ASP A 207 -15.30 1.95 17.48
N ALA A 208 -14.51 2.08 16.40
CA ALA A 208 -13.95 0.95 15.69
C ALA A 208 -13.05 0.10 16.61
N ILE A 209 -12.21 0.73 17.45
CA ILE A 209 -11.38 0.02 18.45
C ILE A 209 -12.25 -0.76 19.42
N ARG A 210 -13.37 -0.19 19.91
CA ARG A 210 -14.33 -0.87 20.78
C ARG A 210 -14.98 -2.06 20.08
N MET A 211 -15.43 -1.89 18.82
CA MET A 211 -16.01 -2.98 18.03
C MET A 211 -15.00 -4.14 17.86
N PHE A 212 -13.73 -3.86 17.58
CA PHE A 212 -12.69 -4.87 17.54
C PHE A 212 -12.48 -5.55 18.90
N ALA A 213 -12.54 -4.80 19.99
CA ALA A 213 -12.37 -5.38 21.34
C ALA A 213 -13.52 -6.34 21.69
N VAL A 214 -14.76 -6.05 21.27
CA VAL A 214 -15.92 -6.94 21.41
C VAL A 214 -15.67 -8.28 20.68
N GLU A 215 -15.02 -8.24 19.51
CA GLU A 215 -14.66 -9.42 18.73
C GLU A 215 -13.35 -10.10 19.23
N GLY A 216 -12.82 -9.69 20.39
CA GLY A 216 -11.66 -10.31 21.03
C GLY A 216 -10.31 -9.81 20.52
N VAL A 217 -10.26 -8.83 19.63
CA VAL A 217 -9.02 -8.19 19.19
C VAL A 217 -8.49 -7.28 20.31
N LYS A 218 -7.28 -7.54 20.75
CA LYS A 218 -6.65 -6.70 21.78
C LYS A 218 -6.36 -5.30 21.23
N PRO A 219 -6.70 -4.20 21.96
CA PRO A 219 -6.53 -2.83 21.46
C PRO A 219 -5.10 -2.50 20.97
N TYR A 220 -4.06 -3.04 21.60
CA TYR A 220 -2.66 -2.86 21.18
C TYR A 220 -2.33 -3.49 19.82
N ARG A 221 -3.23 -4.30 19.24
CA ARG A 221 -3.14 -4.84 17.88
C ARG A 221 -3.69 -3.87 16.84
N VAL A 222 -4.29 -2.77 17.27
CA VAL A 222 -4.76 -1.70 16.41
C VAL A 222 -3.70 -0.60 16.35
N PHE A 223 -3.22 -0.32 15.14
CA PHE A 223 -2.26 0.75 14.88
C PHE A 223 -2.97 1.89 14.16
N VAL A 224 -2.80 3.13 14.63
CA VAL A 224 -3.48 4.29 14.05
C VAL A 224 -2.47 5.31 13.55
N TYR A 225 -2.50 5.57 12.24
CA TYR A 225 -1.75 6.69 11.64
C TYR A 225 -2.41 8.02 12.02
N LEU A 226 -1.58 9.02 12.31
CA LEU A 226 -2.00 10.38 12.59
C LEU A 226 -1.41 11.33 11.55
N LEU A 227 -2.27 12.10 10.87
CA LEU A 227 -1.82 13.22 10.06
C LEU A 227 -1.59 14.45 10.97
N VAL A 228 -0.35 14.93 11.00
CA VAL A 228 0.04 16.08 11.82
C VAL A 228 -0.03 17.36 11.00
N GLN A 229 -1.17 18.05 11.05
CA GLN A 229 -1.33 19.41 10.51
C GLN A 229 -1.17 20.49 11.59
N ASN A 230 -1.51 20.13 12.83
CA ASN A 230 -1.34 20.93 14.02
C ASN A 230 -0.85 19.99 15.14
N VAL A 231 0.27 20.32 15.76
CA VAL A 231 0.96 19.45 16.73
C VAL A 231 0.09 19.20 17.97
N ASP A 232 -0.49 20.26 18.57
CA ASP A 232 -1.26 20.15 19.81
C ASP A 232 -2.50 19.27 19.62
N ARG A 233 -3.21 19.44 18.49
CA ARG A 233 -4.37 18.61 18.14
C ARG A 233 -3.98 17.17 17.83
N ALA A 234 -2.86 16.95 17.15
CA ALA A 234 -2.35 15.61 16.89
C ALA A 234 -1.96 14.90 18.19
N GLU A 235 -1.33 15.61 19.12
CA GLU A 235 -1.00 15.10 20.46
C GLU A 235 -2.25 14.71 21.24
N GLN A 236 -3.28 15.55 21.24
CA GLN A 236 -4.56 15.23 21.89
C GLN A 236 -5.20 13.96 21.33
N ARG A 237 -5.19 13.79 19.99
CA ARG A 237 -5.65 12.55 19.35
C ARG A 237 -4.79 11.36 19.75
N ALA A 238 -3.47 11.51 19.77
CA ALA A 238 -2.54 10.46 20.17
C ALA A 238 -2.78 10.00 21.62
N LEU A 239 -2.99 10.96 22.54
CA LEU A 239 -3.31 10.67 23.93
C LEU A 239 -4.62 9.90 24.07
N ALA A 240 -5.68 10.33 23.39
CA ALA A 240 -6.97 9.64 23.42
C ALA A 240 -6.90 8.22 22.87
N LEU A 241 -6.15 7.99 21.79
CA LEU A 241 -5.93 6.67 21.20
C LEU A 241 -5.10 5.77 22.10
N ARG A 242 -4.07 6.32 22.75
CA ARG A 242 -3.28 5.62 23.78
C ARG A 242 -4.16 5.18 24.94
N ASP A 243 -5.02 6.06 25.44
CA ASP A 243 -5.90 5.76 26.58
C ASP A 243 -6.95 4.70 26.20
N ALA A 244 -7.32 4.60 24.93
CA ALA A 244 -8.13 3.51 24.38
C ALA A 244 -7.30 2.20 24.19
N GLY A 245 -6.00 2.21 24.47
CA GLY A 245 -5.11 1.05 24.40
C GLY A 245 -4.59 0.70 23.02
N ALA A 246 -4.77 1.55 22.01
CA ALA A 246 -4.16 1.40 20.69
C ALA A 246 -2.61 1.39 20.80
N ASP A 247 -1.91 0.89 19.76
CA ASP A 247 -0.45 0.68 19.81
C ASP A 247 0.30 1.91 20.33
N ARG A 248 1.12 1.67 21.34
CA ARG A 248 1.87 2.71 22.05
C ARG A 248 3.19 3.09 21.37
N LYS A 249 3.52 2.46 20.27
CA LYS A 249 4.75 2.72 19.51
C LYS A 249 4.48 3.69 18.36
N SER A 250 3.85 4.83 18.62
CA SER A 250 3.99 5.98 17.73
C SER A 250 5.45 6.45 17.84
N GLN A 251 6.22 6.18 16.82
CA GLN A 251 7.53 6.78 16.63
C GLN A 251 7.39 8.21 16.14
#